data_bad6b1db81f2adbc1607a89c3f2a210a
#
_entry.id   bad6b1db81f2adbc1607a89c3f2a210a
#
_cell.length_a   1.000
_cell.length_b   1.000
_cell.length_c   1.000
_cell.angle_alpha   90.00
_cell.angle_beta   90.00
_cell.angle_gamma   90.00
#
_symmetry.space_group_name_H-M   'P 1'
#
loop_
_entity.id
_entity.type
_entity.pdbx_description
1 polymer ?
#
loop_
_entity_poly.entity_id
_entity_poly.type
_entity_poly.pdbx_seq_one_letter_code
_entity_poly.pdbx_strand_id
1 'polypeptide(L)'
;MKSIDELNLPEDYRYAEDHEWAKLEGDKVTVGLDDYAQDQLQAIVYVELPQVGDSFNKGEPFGVVESVKAVVDCYMPLGGEIIAVNTALVDSPGLVNESPYDEGWMIDIKPTDLTEMDTLYTRESIREAILKKMEEEGQ
;
A
#
# COMPACT_ATOMS: atom_id res chain seq x y z
N MET A 1 -4.47 -7.54 -17.29
CA MET A 1 -4.82 -6.91 -16.01
C MET A 1 -5.98 -7.61 -15.38
N LYS A 2 -6.04 -7.62 -14.07
CA LYS A 2 -7.09 -8.32 -13.33
C LYS A 2 -8.44 -7.62 -13.45
N SER A 3 -9.53 -8.41 -13.54
CA SER A 3 -10.87 -7.87 -13.40
C SER A 3 -11.13 -7.60 -11.90
N ILE A 4 -12.21 -6.89 -11.61
CA ILE A 4 -12.57 -6.59 -10.22
C ILE A 4 -12.72 -7.85 -9.37
N ASP A 5 -13.23 -8.92 -9.96
CA ASP A 5 -13.46 -10.17 -9.22
C ASP A 5 -12.17 -10.98 -9.00
N GLU A 6 -11.13 -10.69 -9.76
CA GLU A 6 -9.83 -11.35 -9.63
C GLU A 6 -8.93 -10.67 -8.59
N LEU A 7 -9.27 -9.44 -8.20
CA LEU A 7 -8.48 -8.70 -7.22
C LEU A 7 -8.63 -9.28 -5.82
N ASN A 8 -7.49 -9.42 -5.13
CA ASN A 8 -7.47 -9.84 -3.74
C ASN A 8 -7.46 -8.61 -2.84
N LEU A 9 -8.55 -8.37 -2.14
CA LEU A 9 -8.69 -7.23 -1.22
C LEU A 9 -9.15 -7.77 0.14
N PRO A 10 -8.21 -8.13 1.03
CA PRO A 10 -8.56 -8.71 2.33
C PRO A 10 -9.50 -7.83 3.16
N GLU A 11 -10.45 -8.46 3.85
CA GLU A 11 -11.48 -7.77 4.65
C GLU A 11 -10.94 -7.10 5.91
N ASP A 12 -9.89 -7.67 6.49
CA ASP A 12 -9.32 -7.18 7.75
C ASP A 12 -8.42 -5.97 7.56
N TYR A 13 -8.24 -5.53 6.33
CA TYR A 13 -7.35 -4.44 5.98
C TYR A 13 -8.13 -3.17 5.70
N ARG A 14 -7.45 -2.03 5.79
CA ARG A 14 -7.97 -0.75 5.33
C ARG A 14 -7.14 -0.29 4.15
N TYR A 15 -7.68 0.64 3.36
CA TYR A 15 -7.08 1.03 2.08
C TYR A 15 -7.11 2.54 1.94
N ALA A 16 -6.00 3.12 1.48
CA ALA A 16 -5.94 4.54 1.15
C ALA A 16 -6.41 4.76 -0.29
N GLU A 17 -6.75 6.00 -0.60
CA GLU A 17 -7.17 6.38 -1.95
C GLU A 17 -6.12 6.05 -3.01
N ASP A 18 -4.84 6.12 -2.64
CA ASP A 18 -3.72 5.84 -3.54
C ASP A 18 -3.32 4.35 -3.53
N HIS A 19 -4.14 3.51 -2.88
CA HIS A 19 -3.97 2.05 -2.87
C HIS A 19 -2.81 1.53 -2.02
N GLU A 20 -2.42 2.27 -0.99
CA GLU A 20 -1.65 1.67 0.10
C GLU A 20 -2.65 0.97 1.02
N TRP A 21 -2.31 -0.26 1.44
CA TRP A 21 -3.12 -0.93 2.46
C TRP A 21 -2.51 -0.69 3.84
N ALA A 22 -3.35 -0.79 4.85
CA ALA A 22 -2.95 -0.65 6.24
C ALA A 22 -3.60 -1.75 7.06
N LYS A 23 -2.80 -2.44 7.87
CA LYS A 23 -3.28 -3.49 8.75
C LYS A 23 -2.81 -3.24 10.17
N LEU A 24 -3.77 -3.09 11.09
CA LEU A 24 -3.47 -2.92 12.51
C LEU A 24 -3.18 -4.27 13.15
N GLU A 25 -2.03 -4.37 13.80
CA GLU A 25 -1.65 -5.56 14.59
C GLU A 25 -1.12 -5.07 15.93
N GLY A 26 -1.90 -5.27 16.99
CA GLY A 26 -1.57 -4.73 18.29
C GLY A 26 -1.59 -3.20 18.25
N ASP A 27 -0.45 -2.59 18.51
CA ASP A 27 -0.30 -1.13 18.49
C ASP A 27 0.50 -0.62 17.29
N LYS A 28 0.82 -1.50 16.35
CA LYS A 28 1.52 -1.10 15.11
C LYS A 28 0.62 -1.28 13.90
N VAL A 29 0.93 -0.54 12.82
CA VAL A 29 0.25 -0.67 11.55
C VAL A 29 1.29 -1.06 10.48
N THR A 30 1.01 -2.14 9.75
CA THR A 30 1.82 -2.55 8.61
C THR A 30 1.21 -1.98 7.34
N VAL A 31 2.06 -1.52 6.42
CA VAL A 31 1.64 -0.81 5.20
C VAL A 31 2.33 -1.42 3.99
N GLY A 32 1.60 -1.52 2.90
CA GLY A 32 2.13 -1.94 1.60
C GLY A 32 1.22 -1.47 0.48
N LEU A 33 1.47 -1.92 -0.74
CA LEU A 33 0.61 -1.62 -1.88
C LEU A 33 -0.42 -2.73 -2.06
N ASP A 34 -1.66 -2.36 -2.40
CA ASP A 34 -2.71 -3.36 -2.58
C ASP A 34 -2.59 -4.07 -3.93
N ASP A 35 -3.43 -5.07 -4.13
CA ASP A 35 -3.38 -5.90 -5.34
C ASP A 35 -3.69 -5.09 -6.60
N TYR A 36 -4.58 -4.10 -6.49
CA TYR A 36 -4.89 -3.24 -7.62
C TYR A 36 -3.67 -2.41 -8.05
N ALA A 37 -2.97 -1.82 -7.08
CA ALA A 37 -1.80 -0.99 -7.37
C ALA A 37 -0.70 -1.81 -8.07
N GLN A 38 -0.36 -2.97 -7.53
CA GLN A 38 0.69 -3.79 -8.14
C GLN A 38 0.30 -4.29 -9.53
N ASP A 39 -0.99 -4.60 -9.73
CA ASP A 39 -1.49 -5.04 -11.03
C ASP A 39 -1.40 -3.93 -12.08
N GLN A 40 -1.73 -2.70 -11.70
CA GLN A 40 -1.62 -1.54 -12.58
C GLN A 40 -0.17 -1.22 -12.93
N LEU A 41 0.74 -1.36 -11.97
CA LEU A 41 2.16 -1.05 -12.16
C LEU A 41 2.91 -2.13 -12.92
N GLN A 42 2.41 -3.37 -12.92
CA GLN A 42 3.10 -4.51 -13.49
C GLN A 42 4.41 -4.78 -12.74
N ALA A 43 5.42 -5.36 -13.36
CA ALA A 43 6.62 -5.80 -12.66
C ALA A 43 7.33 -4.66 -11.93
N ILE A 44 7.46 -4.80 -10.61
CA ILE A 44 8.17 -3.84 -9.77
C ILE A 44 9.66 -4.18 -9.86
N VAL A 45 10.49 -3.18 -10.15
CA VAL A 45 11.92 -3.36 -10.38
C VAL A 45 12.80 -2.64 -9.35
N TYR A 46 12.23 -1.70 -8.58
CA TYR A 46 12.98 -0.96 -7.57
C TYR A 46 12.03 -0.43 -6.50
N VAL A 47 12.47 -0.51 -5.25
CA VAL A 47 11.72 0.02 -4.10
C VAL A 47 12.67 0.86 -3.26
N GLU A 48 12.28 2.10 -2.97
CA GLU A 48 13.00 2.97 -2.05
C GLU A 48 12.21 3.10 -0.76
N LEU A 49 12.83 2.73 0.35
CA LEU A 49 12.19 2.69 1.67
C LEU A 49 12.73 3.83 2.54
N PRO A 50 11.94 4.30 3.53
CA PRO A 50 12.42 5.28 4.49
C PRO A 50 13.36 4.63 5.50
N GLN A 51 13.88 5.42 6.43
CA GLN A 51 14.71 4.93 7.51
C GLN A 51 13.88 4.76 8.77
N VAL A 52 14.21 3.73 9.56
CA VAL A 52 13.63 3.55 10.89
C VAL A 52 13.93 4.80 11.71
N GLY A 53 12.91 5.32 12.39
CA GLY A 53 13.00 6.56 13.16
C GLY A 53 12.46 7.78 12.44
N ASP A 54 12.28 7.71 11.11
CA ASP A 54 11.62 8.79 10.37
C ASP A 54 10.16 8.88 10.79
N SER A 55 9.62 10.10 10.82
CA SER A 55 8.21 10.35 11.12
C SER A 55 7.57 11.12 9.99
N PHE A 56 6.32 10.75 9.68
CA PHE A 56 5.55 11.36 8.59
C PHE A 56 4.13 11.61 9.05
N ASN A 57 3.50 12.61 8.45
CA ASN A 57 2.08 12.86 8.61
C ASN A 57 1.29 12.06 7.55
N LYS A 58 0.00 11.84 7.81
CA LYS A 58 -0.90 11.24 6.83
C LYS A 58 -0.81 11.99 5.51
N GLY A 59 -0.67 11.24 4.41
CA GLY A 59 -0.59 11.81 3.07
C GLY A 59 0.79 12.23 2.61
N GLU A 60 1.80 12.18 3.48
CA GLU A 60 3.17 12.48 3.05
C GLU A 60 3.80 11.27 2.38
N PRO A 61 4.65 11.48 1.35
CA PRO A 61 5.33 10.36 0.71
C PRO A 61 6.38 9.76 1.63
N PHE A 62 6.38 8.43 1.77
CA PHE A 62 7.38 7.74 2.60
C PHE A 62 8.39 6.95 1.76
N GLY A 63 8.11 6.71 0.52
CA GLY A 63 8.98 5.92 -0.33
C GLY A 63 8.57 5.99 -1.78
N VAL A 64 9.30 5.26 -2.61
CA VAL A 64 9.11 5.24 -4.06
C VAL A 64 9.11 3.81 -4.55
N VAL A 65 8.24 3.51 -5.50
CA VAL A 65 8.21 2.23 -6.20
C VAL A 65 8.39 2.51 -7.70
N GLU A 66 9.34 1.81 -8.32
CA GLU A 66 9.57 1.91 -9.76
C GLU A 66 9.20 0.59 -10.39
N SER A 67 8.37 0.66 -11.42
CA SER A 67 7.97 -0.50 -12.21
C SER A 67 8.44 -0.34 -13.65
N VAL A 68 8.18 -1.37 -14.46
CA VAL A 68 8.46 -1.30 -15.91
C VAL A 68 7.61 -0.23 -16.61
N LYS A 69 6.53 0.24 -15.97
CA LYS A 69 5.63 1.22 -16.57
C LYS A 69 5.78 2.63 -16.01
N ALA A 70 6.09 2.76 -14.72
CA ALA A 70 6.02 4.06 -14.02
C ALA A 70 6.88 4.12 -12.78
N VAL A 71 7.14 5.34 -12.32
CA VAL A 71 7.73 5.62 -11.01
C VAL A 71 6.66 6.33 -10.20
N VAL A 72 6.31 5.80 -9.04
CA VAL A 72 5.26 6.38 -8.20
C VAL A 72 5.73 6.56 -6.76
N ASP A 73 5.21 7.60 -6.12
CA ASP A 73 5.40 7.79 -4.68
C ASP A 73 4.40 6.93 -3.92
N CYS A 74 4.83 6.43 -2.75
CA CYS A 74 3.96 5.76 -1.81
C CYS A 74 3.68 6.70 -0.66
N TYR A 75 2.41 6.88 -0.31
CA TYR A 75 1.97 7.86 0.68
C TYR A 75 1.55 7.19 1.98
N MET A 76 1.78 7.88 3.09
CA MET A 76 1.36 7.40 4.40
C MET A 76 -0.17 7.32 4.48
N PRO A 77 -0.74 6.12 4.71
CA PRO A 77 -2.18 6.02 4.89
C PRO A 77 -2.65 6.66 6.20
N LEU A 78 -1.77 6.71 7.18
CA LEU A 78 -1.96 7.46 8.42
C LEU A 78 -0.60 7.91 8.92
N GLY A 79 -0.55 8.93 9.77
CA GLY A 79 0.71 9.46 10.29
C GLY A 79 1.33 8.57 11.36
N GLY A 80 2.65 8.61 11.45
CA GLY A 80 3.36 7.85 12.47
C GLY A 80 4.85 7.81 12.26
N GLU A 81 5.50 7.10 13.16
CA GLU A 81 6.95 6.88 13.13
C GLU A 81 7.24 5.52 12.49
N ILE A 82 8.24 5.48 11.61
CA ILE A 82 8.70 4.23 10.98
C ILE A 82 9.45 3.42 12.03
N ILE A 83 8.95 2.23 12.35
CA ILE A 83 9.59 1.35 13.33
C ILE A 83 10.23 0.12 12.69
N ALA A 84 9.89 -0.20 11.46
CA ALA A 84 10.53 -1.28 10.70
C ALA A 84 10.32 -1.05 9.20
N VAL A 85 11.27 -1.53 8.40
CA VAL A 85 11.16 -1.53 6.94
C VAL A 85 11.50 -2.91 6.41
N ASN A 86 10.87 -3.30 5.31
CA ASN A 86 11.09 -4.62 4.71
C ASN A 86 12.29 -4.58 3.76
N THR A 87 13.47 -4.81 4.31
CA THR A 87 14.72 -4.74 3.53
C THR A 87 14.81 -5.79 2.44
N ALA A 88 14.02 -6.85 2.51
CA ALA A 88 13.98 -7.87 1.45
C ALA A 88 13.55 -7.28 0.10
N LEU A 89 12.79 -6.18 0.10
CA LEU A 89 12.34 -5.53 -1.14
C LEU A 89 13.48 -4.85 -1.90
N VAL A 90 14.60 -4.58 -1.24
CA VAL A 90 15.78 -4.00 -1.91
C VAL A 90 16.36 -4.99 -2.90
N ASP A 91 16.48 -6.25 -2.49
CA ASP A 91 17.02 -7.31 -3.34
C ASP A 91 15.96 -8.01 -4.18
N SER A 92 14.71 -8.01 -3.71
CA SER A 92 13.62 -8.74 -4.34
C SER A 92 12.37 -7.87 -4.45
N PRO A 93 12.42 -6.80 -5.26
CA PRO A 93 11.27 -5.89 -5.38
C PRO A 93 10.02 -6.58 -5.94
N GLY A 94 10.17 -7.65 -6.69
CA GLY A 94 9.05 -8.43 -7.22
C GLY A 94 8.15 -9.06 -6.16
N LEU A 95 8.57 -9.09 -4.89
CA LEU A 95 7.71 -9.55 -3.80
C LEU A 95 6.46 -8.70 -3.66
N VAL A 96 6.53 -7.43 -4.04
CA VAL A 96 5.35 -6.54 -4.05
C VAL A 96 4.27 -7.09 -5.00
N ASN A 97 4.69 -7.67 -6.13
CA ASN A 97 3.77 -8.28 -7.09
C ASN A 97 3.30 -9.65 -6.63
N GLU A 98 4.24 -10.47 -6.15
CA GLU A 98 3.97 -11.87 -5.83
C GLU A 98 3.14 -12.04 -4.57
N SER A 99 3.38 -11.20 -3.57
CA SER A 99 2.78 -11.36 -2.25
C SER A 99 2.54 -10.00 -1.59
N PRO A 100 1.66 -9.16 -2.16
CA PRO A 100 1.51 -7.75 -1.72
C PRO A 100 1.09 -7.60 -0.26
N TYR A 101 0.37 -8.56 0.31
CA TYR A 101 -0.14 -8.46 1.68
C TYR A 101 0.69 -9.23 2.71
N ASP A 102 1.67 -10.00 2.27
CA ASP A 102 2.52 -10.79 3.15
C ASP A 102 3.98 -10.38 2.94
N GLU A 103 4.74 -11.13 2.15
CA GLU A 103 6.17 -10.86 1.97
C GLU A 103 6.47 -9.51 1.30
N GLY A 104 5.52 -8.93 0.60
CA GLY A 104 5.65 -7.63 -0.06
C GLY A 104 5.31 -6.43 0.80
N TRP A 105 5.15 -6.59 2.12
CA TRP A 105 4.91 -5.44 3.01
C TRP A 105 6.08 -4.46 2.92
N MET A 106 5.81 -3.18 3.15
CA MET A 106 6.82 -2.15 2.96
C MET A 106 7.36 -1.58 4.27
N ILE A 107 6.47 -1.14 5.15
CA ILE A 107 6.85 -0.48 6.41
C ILE A 107 5.92 -0.90 7.54
N ASP A 108 6.45 -0.84 8.78
CA ASP A 108 5.64 -0.87 9.99
C ASP A 108 5.74 0.50 10.62
N ILE A 109 4.63 1.03 11.10
CA ILE A 109 4.57 2.34 11.73
C ILE A 109 3.94 2.26 13.10
N LYS A 110 4.38 3.18 13.98
CA LYS A 110 3.73 3.45 15.25
C LYS A 110 2.83 4.65 15.01
N PRO A 111 1.50 4.47 14.97
CA PRO A 111 0.61 5.57 14.61
C PRO A 111 0.64 6.69 15.65
N THR A 112 0.59 7.93 15.16
CA THR A 112 0.46 9.10 16.02
C THR A 112 -0.98 9.21 16.53
N ASP A 113 -1.95 8.94 15.64
CA ASP A 113 -3.37 9.01 15.96
C ASP A 113 -4.08 7.85 15.26
N LEU A 114 -4.41 6.83 16.04
CA LEU A 114 -5.01 5.61 15.50
C LEU A 114 -6.40 5.85 14.89
N THR A 115 -7.08 6.94 15.29
CA THR A 115 -8.38 7.25 14.71
C THR A 115 -8.30 7.57 13.22
N GLU A 116 -7.11 7.88 12.70
CA GLU A 116 -6.93 8.09 11.26
C GLU A 116 -7.24 6.82 10.45
N MET A 117 -7.17 5.64 11.07
CA MET A 117 -7.59 4.40 10.41
C MET A 117 -9.04 4.46 9.95
N ASP A 118 -9.89 5.16 10.71
CA ASP A 118 -11.31 5.28 10.38
C ASP A 118 -11.58 6.12 9.14
N THR A 119 -10.59 6.88 8.68
CA THR A 119 -10.70 7.69 7.47
C THR A 119 -10.39 6.91 6.20
N LEU A 120 -9.90 5.68 6.35
CA LEU A 120 -9.51 4.85 5.22
C LEU A 120 -10.69 4.04 4.70
N TYR A 121 -10.57 3.60 3.45
CA TYR A 121 -11.58 2.75 2.83
C TYR A 121 -11.58 1.36 3.45
N THR A 122 -12.78 0.78 3.55
CA THR A 122 -12.92 -0.65 3.84
C THR A 122 -12.71 -1.43 2.55
N ARG A 123 -12.69 -2.77 2.64
CA ARG A 123 -12.64 -3.62 1.46
C ARG A 123 -13.76 -3.29 0.48
N GLU A 124 -14.99 -3.15 0.98
CA GLU A 124 -16.16 -2.88 0.14
C GLU A 124 -16.08 -1.52 -0.53
N SER A 125 -15.71 -0.49 0.21
CA SER A 125 -15.67 0.86 -0.35
C SER A 125 -14.48 1.06 -1.31
N ILE A 126 -13.34 0.42 -1.08
CA ILE A 126 -12.23 0.50 -2.04
C ILE A 126 -12.58 -0.28 -3.31
N ARG A 127 -13.27 -1.41 -3.17
CA ARG A 127 -13.71 -2.18 -4.32
C ARG A 127 -14.64 -1.35 -5.21
N GLU A 128 -15.58 -0.63 -4.61
CA GLU A 128 -16.46 0.28 -5.36
C GLU A 128 -15.70 1.40 -6.05
N ALA A 129 -14.70 1.97 -5.37
CA ALA A 129 -13.88 3.03 -5.94
C ALA A 129 -13.08 2.52 -7.15
N ILE A 130 -12.52 1.32 -7.05
CA ILE A 130 -11.79 0.69 -8.15
C ILE A 130 -12.73 0.41 -9.32
N LEU A 131 -13.90 -0.14 -9.05
CA LEU A 131 -14.89 -0.46 -10.08
C LEU A 131 -15.29 0.80 -10.85
N LYS A 132 -15.49 1.89 -10.13
CA LYS A 132 -15.82 3.17 -10.75
C LYS A 132 -14.69 3.68 -11.65
N LYS A 133 -13.44 3.53 -11.23
CA LYS A 133 -12.29 3.88 -12.07
C LYS A 133 -12.25 3.05 -13.34
N MET A 134 -12.52 1.76 -13.22
CA MET A 134 -12.54 0.85 -14.38
C MET A 134 -13.62 1.26 -15.38
N GLU A 135 -14.80 1.64 -14.90
CA GLU A 135 -15.88 2.12 -15.74
C GLU A 135 -15.52 3.44 -16.43
N GLU A 136 -14.88 4.36 -15.71
CA GLU A 136 -14.45 5.64 -16.28
C GLU A 136 -13.38 5.48 -17.35
N GLU A 137 -12.58 4.41 -17.26
CA GLU A 137 -11.53 4.10 -18.22
C GLU A 137 -12.04 3.28 -19.41
N GLY A 138 -13.35 3.06 -19.49
CA GLY A 138 -13.95 2.33 -20.59
C GLY A 138 -13.82 0.82 -20.48
N GLN A 139 -13.63 0.32 -19.30
CA GLN A 139 -13.42 -1.11 -19.04
C GLN A 139 -14.72 -1.87 -18.92
#